data_a9ae577a6f367051fe521e453c26ea18
#
_entry.id   a9ae577a6f367051fe521e453c26ea18
#
_cell.length_a   1.000
_cell.length_b   1.000
_cell.length_c   1.000
_cell.angle_alpha   90.00
_cell.angle_beta   90.00
_cell.angle_gamma   90.00
#
_symmetry.space_group_name_H-M   'P 1'
#
loop_
_entity.id
_entity.type
_entity.pdbx_description
1 polymer ?
#
loop_
_entity_poly.entity_id
_entity_poly.type
_entity_poly.pdbx_seq_one_letter_code
_entity_poly.pdbx_strand_id
1 'polypeptide(L)'
;PISTANAYHNSDMPQREFDADKAAFHYKKSGHSGAIPLSASDAAFAGAVDAAQLIANSAAEAGIEVEVIREPRDGYWSNVWNNDAKGWCACYWGGRPTEDWMFKAAYTNDTKWNDTAWKGTESSKRFNALVKQAQAELDTTKRRELYYECQTLISDDGGSIIPLFNSYVSANSKAIAHNEIAANWDSDGAKCVERWWF
;
A
#
# COMPACT_ATOMS: atom_id res chain seq x y z
N PRO A 1 4.05 -3.48 -2.04
CA PRO A 1 2.91 -3.57 -1.11
C PRO A 1 3.27 -4.23 0.23
N ILE A 2 4.44 -4.85 0.35
CA ILE A 2 4.92 -5.55 1.54
C ILE A 2 6.20 -4.89 2.04
N SER A 3 6.26 -4.56 3.32
CA SER A 3 7.40 -3.88 3.93
C SER A 3 8.59 -4.83 4.15
N THR A 4 9.79 -4.27 4.33
CA THR A 4 11.02 -5.02 4.63
C THR A 4 10.97 -5.77 5.97
N ALA A 5 10.01 -5.46 6.83
CA ALA A 5 9.80 -6.17 8.10
C ALA A 5 9.13 -7.55 7.94
N ASN A 6 8.61 -7.86 6.76
CA ASN A 6 7.94 -9.13 6.49
C ASN A 6 8.91 -10.15 5.87
N ALA A 7 8.75 -11.43 6.23
CA ALA A 7 9.67 -12.52 5.88
C ALA A 7 9.78 -12.77 4.37
N TYR A 8 8.70 -12.51 3.63
CA TYR A 8 8.64 -12.68 2.17
C TYR A 8 8.60 -11.34 1.42
N HIS A 9 9.19 -10.28 1.99
CA HIS A 9 9.43 -9.05 1.24
C HIS A 9 10.28 -9.33 0.00
N ASN A 10 9.81 -8.87 -1.16
CA ASN A 10 10.55 -9.06 -2.41
C ASN A 10 11.56 -7.92 -2.60
N SER A 11 12.81 -8.17 -2.20
CA SER A 11 13.93 -7.24 -2.36
C SER A 11 14.41 -7.09 -3.81
N ASP A 12 14.01 -8.01 -4.69
CA ASP A 12 14.46 -8.02 -6.09
C ASP A 12 13.56 -7.15 -6.98
N MET A 13 12.47 -6.61 -6.43
CA MET A 13 11.63 -5.67 -7.17
C MET A 13 12.38 -4.37 -7.45
N PRO A 14 12.41 -3.93 -8.71
CA PRO A 14 13.07 -2.68 -9.06
C PRO A 14 12.37 -1.50 -8.35
N GLN A 15 13.17 -0.64 -7.71
CA GLN A 15 12.69 0.64 -7.22
C GLN A 15 12.43 1.56 -8.42
N ARG A 16 11.20 2.07 -8.54
CA ARG A 16 10.90 3.07 -9.56
C ARG A 16 11.45 4.42 -9.13
N GLU A 17 12.27 5.00 -10.00
CA GLU A 17 12.78 6.36 -9.84
C GLU A 17 11.85 7.37 -10.51
N PHE A 18 11.97 8.63 -10.13
CA PHE A 18 11.25 9.70 -10.80
C PHE A 18 11.78 9.87 -12.23
N ASP A 19 10.86 9.83 -13.21
CA ASP A 19 11.17 9.93 -14.63
C ASP A 19 9.96 10.56 -15.36
N ALA A 20 10.04 11.86 -15.61
CA ALA A 20 8.95 12.62 -16.21
C ALA A 20 8.65 12.19 -17.65
N ASP A 21 9.68 11.85 -18.44
CA ASP A 21 9.51 11.42 -19.83
C ASP A 21 8.80 10.08 -19.90
N LYS A 22 9.20 9.15 -19.04
CA LYS A 22 8.58 7.84 -18.94
C LYS A 22 7.14 7.94 -18.42
N ALA A 23 6.88 8.81 -17.45
CA ALA A 23 5.53 9.08 -16.96
C ALA A 23 4.63 9.64 -18.08
N ALA A 24 5.11 10.65 -18.81
CA ALA A 24 4.39 11.21 -19.96
C ALA A 24 4.10 10.16 -21.05
N PHE A 25 5.08 9.28 -21.33
CA PHE A 25 4.90 8.16 -22.27
C PHE A 25 3.77 7.22 -21.84
N HIS A 26 3.78 6.78 -20.59
CA HIS A 26 2.76 5.86 -20.06
C HIS A 26 1.38 6.53 -19.96
N TYR A 27 1.32 7.79 -19.55
CA TYR A 27 0.08 8.56 -19.53
C TYR A 27 -0.55 8.64 -20.93
N LYS A 28 0.23 9.00 -21.93
CA LYS A 28 -0.23 9.03 -23.32
C LYS A 28 -0.69 7.64 -23.80
N LYS A 29 0.05 6.60 -23.44
CA LYS A 29 -0.28 5.20 -23.82
C LYS A 29 -1.57 4.70 -23.17
N SER A 30 -1.93 5.21 -21.99
CA SER A 30 -3.18 4.83 -21.31
C SER A 30 -4.44 5.28 -22.05
N GLY A 31 -4.33 6.28 -22.93
CA GLY A 31 -5.46 6.89 -23.60
C GLY A 31 -6.30 7.81 -22.71
N HIS A 32 -5.90 8.01 -21.47
CA HIS A 32 -6.56 8.94 -20.56
C HIS A 32 -6.36 10.39 -21.04
N SER A 33 -7.34 11.23 -20.80
CA SER A 33 -7.28 12.67 -21.06
C SER A 33 -8.02 13.44 -19.97
N GLY A 34 -7.52 14.63 -19.64
CA GLY A 34 -8.06 15.48 -18.59
C GLY A 34 -7.40 15.28 -17.23
N ALA A 35 -7.84 16.04 -16.25
CA ALA A 35 -7.30 15.99 -14.90
C ALA A 35 -7.64 14.65 -14.21
N ILE A 36 -6.70 14.15 -13.42
CA ILE A 36 -6.89 12.97 -12.58
C ILE A 36 -7.28 13.46 -11.16
N PRO A 37 -8.50 13.19 -10.69
CA PRO A 37 -8.88 13.60 -9.33
C PRO A 37 -8.15 12.77 -8.28
N LEU A 38 -7.58 13.46 -7.28
CA LEU A 38 -6.96 12.85 -6.11
C LEU A 38 -7.59 13.40 -4.83
N SER A 39 -8.49 12.65 -4.24
CA SER A 39 -9.12 13.00 -2.96
C SER A 39 -8.13 12.82 -1.80
N ALA A 40 -7.96 13.83 -0.96
CA ALA A 40 -7.06 13.80 0.18
C ALA A 40 -7.67 14.45 1.41
N SER A 41 -7.38 13.90 2.58
CA SER A 41 -7.77 14.43 3.88
C SER A 41 -6.77 14.04 4.95
N ASP A 42 -6.52 14.93 5.91
CA ASP A 42 -5.73 14.60 7.11
C ASP A 42 -6.43 13.59 8.04
N ALA A 43 -7.61 13.09 7.65
CA ALA A 43 -8.22 11.90 8.25
C ALA A 43 -7.49 10.62 7.81
N ALA A 44 -6.90 10.59 6.61
CA ALA A 44 -6.11 9.46 6.13
C ALA A 44 -4.81 9.32 6.93
N PHE A 45 -4.02 10.38 6.95
CA PHE A 45 -2.80 10.51 7.78
C PHE A 45 -2.44 12.01 7.89
N ALA A 46 -1.68 12.37 8.89
CA ALA A 46 -1.22 13.76 9.07
C ALA A 46 -0.37 14.20 7.87
N GLY A 47 -0.76 15.30 7.22
CA GLY A 47 -0.10 15.83 6.02
C GLY A 47 -0.51 15.16 4.71
N ALA A 48 -1.61 14.41 4.67
CA ALA A 48 -2.09 13.76 3.45
C ALA A 48 -2.42 14.75 2.33
N VAL A 49 -2.96 15.92 2.68
CA VAL A 49 -3.26 16.98 1.70
C VAL A 49 -1.97 17.55 1.11
N ASP A 50 -0.96 17.78 1.94
CA ASP A 50 0.35 18.29 1.47
C ASP A 50 1.06 17.24 0.60
N ALA A 51 0.98 15.97 0.98
CA ALA A 51 1.52 14.87 0.17
C ALA A 51 0.82 14.80 -1.20
N ALA A 52 -0.50 14.94 -1.25
CA ALA A 52 -1.24 14.98 -2.51
C ALA A 52 -0.81 16.16 -3.40
N GLN A 53 -0.53 17.33 -2.80
CA GLN A 53 -0.03 18.49 -3.54
C GLN A 53 1.38 18.24 -4.10
N LEU A 54 2.25 17.57 -3.36
CA LEU A 54 3.59 17.18 -3.86
C LEU A 54 3.46 16.20 -5.03
N ILE A 55 2.55 15.24 -4.96
CA ILE A 55 2.25 14.30 -6.06
C ILE A 55 1.77 15.06 -7.29
N ALA A 56 0.84 16.01 -7.13
CA ALA A 56 0.35 16.83 -8.23
C ALA A 56 1.46 17.67 -8.89
N ASN A 57 2.34 18.26 -8.09
CA ASN A 57 3.48 19.04 -8.59
C ASN A 57 4.45 18.14 -9.39
N SER A 58 4.78 16.95 -8.89
CA SER A 58 5.63 16.00 -9.60
C SER A 58 5.00 15.50 -10.91
N ALA A 59 3.68 15.25 -10.92
CA ALA A 59 2.93 14.84 -12.10
C ALA A 59 2.93 15.95 -13.18
N ALA A 60 2.85 17.21 -12.76
CA ALA A 60 2.88 18.37 -13.67
C ALA A 60 4.18 18.47 -14.48
N GLU A 61 5.31 18.00 -13.94
CA GLU A 61 6.58 17.94 -14.66
C GLU A 61 6.53 16.99 -15.87
N ALA A 62 5.64 15.98 -15.81
CA ALA A 62 5.35 15.06 -16.91
C ALA A 62 4.18 15.52 -17.80
N GLY A 63 3.64 16.71 -17.60
CA GLY A 63 2.45 17.21 -18.29
C GLY A 63 1.16 16.48 -17.89
N ILE A 64 1.13 15.85 -16.72
CA ILE A 64 -0.03 15.15 -16.16
C ILE A 64 -0.70 16.06 -15.14
N GLU A 65 -1.96 16.39 -15.38
CA GLU A 65 -2.73 17.20 -14.45
C GLU A 65 -3.34 16.30 -13.37
N VAL A 66 -3.03 16.58 -12.10
CA VAL A 66 -3.66 15.95 -10.93
C VAL A 66 -4.42 17.01 -10.16
N GLU A 67 -5.74 16.87 -10.08
CA GLU A 67 -6.61 17.76 -9.30
C GLU A 67 -6.71 17.26 -7.86
N VAL A 68 -6.11 18.01 -6.92
CA VAL A 68 -6.21 17.68 -5.50
C VAL A 68 -7.54 18.15 -4.93
N ILE A 69 -8.37 17.19 -4.54
CA ILE A 69 -9.67 17.44 -3.90
C ILE A 69 -9.49 17.28 -2.39
N ARG A 70 -9.55 18.43 -1.68
CA ARG A 70 -9.50 18.40 -0.22
C ARG A 70 -10.85 17.97 0.34
N GLU A 71 -10.88 16.80 0.95
CA GLU A 71 -12.06 16.21 1.56
C GLU A 71 -12.14 16.52 3.07
N PRO A 72 -13.35 16.63 3.63
CA PRO A 72 -13.51 16.79 5.07
C PRO A 72 -13.01 15.57 5.84
N ARG A 73 -12.60 15.77 7.09
CA ARG A 73 -12.20 14.66 7.96
C ARG A 73 -13.37 13.71 8.27
N ASP A 74 -14.52 14.31 8.55
CA ASP A 74 -15.74 13.56 8.87
C ASP A 74 -16.26 12.85 7.63
N GLY A 75 -16.49 11.56 7.75
CA GLY A 75 -16.99 10.71 6.68
C GLY A 75 -15.96 10.32 5.62
N TYR A 76 -14.67 10.66 5.77
CA TYR A 76 -13.65 10.32 4.77
C TYR A 76 -13.61 8.82 4.49
N TRP A 77 -13.53 8.01 5.54
CA TRP A 77 -13.44 6.55 5.43
C TRP A 77 -14.74 5.87 4.96
N SER A 78 -15.87 6.51 5.12
CA SER A 78 -17.17 5.96 4.70
C SER A 78 -17.65 6.44 3.33
N ASN A 79 -17.21 7.62 2.90
CA ASN A 79 -17.76 8.28 1.72
C ASN A 79 -16.74 8.51 0.61
N VAL A 80 -15.44 8.48 0.93
CA VAL A 80 -14.36 8.75 -0.03
C VAL A 80 -13.53 7.50 -0.27
N TRP A 81 -12.91 6.95 0.79
CA TRP A 81 -12.10 5.76 0.64
C TRP A 81 -12.95 4.55 0.20
N ASN A 82 -12.40 3.75 -0.71
CA ASN A 82 -13.06 2.57 -1.28
C ASN A 82 -14.42 2.91 -1.95
N ASN A 83 -14.52 4.10 -2.52
CA ASN A 83 -15.67 4.56 -3.28
C ASN A 83 -15.24 4.80 -4.75
N ASP A 84 -15.63 3.90 -5.64
CA ASP A 84 -15.24 3.93 -7.05
C ASP A 84 -15.58 5.27 -7.75
N ALA A 85 -16.63 5.96 -7.30
CA ALA A 85 -17.03 7.25 -7.87
C ALA A 85 -16.09 8.40 -7.51
N LYS A 86 -15.19 8.22 -6.52
CA LYS A 86 -14.21 9.22 -6.09
C LYS A 86 -12.87 9.11 -6.82
N GLY A 87 -12.62 8.01 -7.50
CA GLY A 87 -11.32 7.76 -8.16
C GLY A 87 -10.19 7.58 -7.16
N TRP A 88 -9.03 8.20 -7.41
CA TRP A 88 -7.90 8.11 -6.51
C TRP A 88 -8.16 8.80 -5.18
N CYS A 89 -7.69 8.19 -4.11
CA CYS A 89 -7.71 8.79 -2.79
C CYS A 89 -6.45 8.47 -1.99
N ALA A 90 -6.02 9.41 -1.15
CA ALA A 90 -4.97 9.18 -0.19
C ALA A 90 -5.47 8.26 0.93
N CYS A 91 -4.76 7.18 1.22
CA CYS A 91 -5.11 6.30 2.32
C CYS A 91 -3.85 5.76 3.01
N TYR A 92 -4.04 5.04 4.10
CA TYR A 92 -2.99 4.24 4.71
C TYR A 92 -3.51 2.84 5.02
N TRP A 93 -2.60 1.89 5.06
CA TRP A 93 -2.85 0.56 5.60
C TRP A 93 -1.95 0.31 6.79
N GLY A 94 -2.52 -0.09 7.90
CA GLY A 94 -1.72 -0.64 9.00
C GLY A 94 -1.03 -1.93 8.54
N GLY A 95 0.19 -2.17 8.99
CA GLY A 95 0.92 -3.39 8.70
C GLY A 95 0.11 -4.64 9.07
N ARG A 96 0.52 -5.77 8.54
CA ARG A 96 -0.04 -7.07 8.91
C ARG A 96 1.11 -8.00 9.30
N PRO A 97 0.89 -8.91 10.26
CA PRO A 97 1.93 -9.83 10.73
C PRO A 97 2.49 -10.72 9.62
N THR A 98 1.68 -11.00 8.60
CA THR A 98 2.08 -11.82 7.45
C THR A 98 1.66 -11.17 6.14
N GLU A 99 2.39 -11.47 5.07
CA GLU A 99 2.12 -11.05 3.71
C GLU A 99 0.72 -11.49 3.26
N ASP A 100 0.40 -12.73 3.54
CA ASP A 100 -0.91 -13.33 3.22
C ASP A 100 -2.06 -12.51 3.76
N TRP A 101 -1.96 -12.08 5.01
CA TRP A 101 -3.01 -11.28 5.64
C TRP A 101 -3.14 -9.92 4.95
N MET A 102 -2.03 -9.28 4.57
CA MET A 102 -2.08 -8.02 3.83
C MET A 102 -2.70 -8.22 2.44
N PHE A 103 -2.31 -9.24 1.71
CA PHE A 103 -2.86 -9.54 0.39
C PHE A 103 -4.37 -9.81 0.44
N LYS A 104 -4.82 -10.59 1.39
CA LYS A 104 -6.25 -10.89 1.57
C LYS A 104 -7.05 -9.69 2.04
N ALA A 105 -6.48 -8.84 2.88
CA ALA A 105 -7.21 -7.68 3.38
C ALA A 105 -7.44 -6.62 2.30
N ALA A 106 -6.44 -6.35 1.44
CA ALA A 106 -6.44 -5.19 0.57
C ALA A 106 -6.66 -5.49 -0.93
N TYR A 107 -6.34 -6.71 -1.42
CA TYR A 107 -6.19 -6.92 -2.87
C TYR A 107 -6.95 -8.11 -3.44
N THR A 108 -7.43 -9.08 -2.65
CA THR A 108 -8.20 -10.20 -3.21
C THR A 108 -9.60 -9.79 -3.66
N ASN A 109 -10.15 -10.51 -4.63
CA ASN A 109 -11.47 -10.22 -5.19
C ASN A 109 -12.62 -10.37 -4.18
N ASP A 110 -12.44 -11.18 -3.15
CA ASP A 110 -13.45 -11.52 -2.16
C ASP A 110 -13.42 -10.63 -0.92
N THR A 111 -12.46 -9.73 -0.80
CA THR A 111 -12.47 -8.73 0.28
C THR A 111 -13.37 -7.55 -0.05
N LYS A 112 -14.10 -7.08 0.96
CA LYS A 112 -14.87 -5.84 0.85
C LYS A 112 -13.99 -4.58 0.72
N TRP A 113 -12.72 -4.72 1.06
CA TRP A 113 -11.74 -3.64 1.04
C TRP A 113 -10.73 -3.77 -0.09
N ASN A 114 -11.13 -4.34 -1.23
CA ASN A 114 -10.29 -4.30 -2.41
C ASN A 114 -10.00 -2.83 -2.77
N ASP A 115 -8.85 -2.35 -2.29
CA ASP A 115 -8.52 -0.93 -2.13
C ASP A 115 -8.52 -0.15 -3.46
N THR A 116 -8.31 -0.84 -4.56
CA THR A 116 -8.21 -0.26 -5.90
C THR A 116 -9.30 -0.77 -6.85
N ALA A 117 -10.30 -1.46 -6.35
CA ALA A 117 -11.30 -2.16 -7.15
C ALA A 117 -10.70 -3.10 -8.24
N TRP A 118 -9.47 -3.57 -8.01
CA TRP A 118 -8.71 -4.41 -8.94
C TRP A 118 -9.33 -5.79 -9.11
N LYS A 119 -10.21 -5.92 -10.09
CA LYS A 119 -11.01 -7.12 -10.36
C LYS A 119 -11.12 -7.39 -11.85
N GLY A 120 -11.18 -8.66 -12.21
CA GLY A 120 -11.56 -9.08 -13.57
C GLY A 120 -10.45 -9.07 -14.61
N THR A 121 -9.30 -8.43 -14.34
CA THR A 121 -8.12 -8.50 -15.21
C THR A 121 -7.43 -9.86 -15.08
N GLU A 122 -6.62 -10.24 -16.09
CA GLU A 122 -5.87 -11.50 -16.03
C GLU A 122 -4.87 -11.51 -14.88
N SER A 123 -4.24 -10.36 -14.60
CA SER A 123 -3.33 -10.18 -13.47
C SER A 123 -4.03 -10.33 -12.12
N SER A 124 -5.23 -9.78 -11.94
CA SER A 124 -6.00 -9.96 -10.71
C SER A 124 -6.46 -11.40 -10.51
N LYS A 125 -6.84 -12.11 -11.58
CA LYS A 125 -7.16 -13.55 -11.53
C LYS A 125 -5.92 -14.37 -11.13
N ARG A 126 -4.78 -14.08 -11.76
CA ARG A 126 -3.50 -14.74 -11.45
C ARG A 126 -3.10 -14.48 -10.00
N PHE A 127 -3.18 -13.24 -9.53
CA PHE A 127 -2.91 -12.88 -8.14
C PHE A 127 -3.75 -13.70 -7.16
N ASN A 128 -5.07 -13.77 -7.36
CA ASN A 128 -5.97 -14.54 -6.49
C ASN A 128 -5.65 -16.04 -6.48
N ALA A 129 -5.23 -16.61 -7.61
CA ALA A 129 -4.79 -18.01 -7.69
C ALA A 129 -3.48 -18.23 -6.92
N LEU A 130 -2.50 -17.32 -7.06
CA LEU A 130 -1.23 -17.38 -6.36
C LEU A 130 -1.38 -17.29 -4.84
N VAL A 131 -2.22 -16.37 -4.35
CA VAL A 131 -2.49 -16.25 -2.90
C VAL A 131 -3.04 -17.57 -2.35
N LYS A 132 -4.01 -18.20 -3.02
CA LYS A 132 -4.55 -19.51 -2.62
C LYS A 132 -3.50 -20.61 -2.66
N GLN A 133 -2.66 -20.63 -3.69
CA GLN A 133 -1.58 -21.61 -3.81
C GLN A 133 -0.56 -21.45 -2.70
N ALA A 134 -0.12 -20.20 -2.42
CA ALA A 134 0.84 -19.91 -1.38
C ALA A 134 0.36 -20.28 0.03
N GLN A 135 -0.96 -20.16 0.29
CA GLN A 135 -1.57 -20.58 1.55
C GLN A 135 -1.48 -22.10 1.77
N ALA A 136 -1.51 -22.88 0.71
CA ALA A 136 -1.43 -24.35 0.77
C ALA A 136 0.01 -24.88 0.65
N GLU A 137 0.96 -24.03 0.21
CA GLU A 137 2.35 -24.45 -0.03
C GLU A 137 3.13 -24.57 1.29
N LEU A 138 3.75 -25.73 1.50
CA LEU A 138 4.55 -26.01 2.70
C LEU A 138 6.04 -25.74 2.49
N ASP A 139 6.50 -25.80 1.24
CA ASP A 139 7.89 -25.49 0.89
C ASP A 139 8.10 -23.97 0.96
N THR A 140 8.99 -23.55 1.85
CA THR A 140 9.25 -22.12 2.11
C THR A 140 9.79 -21.39 0.88
N THR A 141 10.60 -22.05 0.06
CA THR A 141 11.19 -21.46 -1.15
C THR A 141 10.10 -21.22 -2.19
N LYS A 142 9.28 -22.22 -2.47
CA LYS A 142 8.17 -22.11 -3.41
C LYS A 142 7.13 -21.09 -2.93
N ARG A 143 6.82 -21.07 -1.64
CA ARG A 143 5.92 -20.06 -1.08
C ARG A 143 6.45 -18.66 -1.27
N ARG A 144 7.76 -18.44 -1.11
CA ARG A 144 8.42 -17.16 -1.37
C ARG A 144 8.25 -16.73 -2.82
N GLU A 145 8.50 -17.62 -3.77
CA GLU A 145 8.34 -17.34 -5.21
C GLU A 145 6.91 -16.89 -5.53
N LEU A 146 5.91 -17.59 -4.98
CA LEU A 146 4.49 -17.24 -5.16
C LEU A 146 4.17 -15.84 -4.61
N TYR A 147 4.66 -15.51 -3.42
CA TYR A 147 4.45 -14.17 -2.85
C TYR A 147 5.28 -13.09 -3.54
N TYR A 148 6.41 -13.41 -4.12
CA TYR A 148 7.18 -12.48 -4.95
C TYR A 148 6.41 -12.12 -6.22
N GLU A 149 5.82 -13.08 -6.90
CA GLU A 149 4.95 -12.82 -8.05
C GLU A 149 3.72 -12.00 -7.64
N CYS A 150 3.11 -12.28 -6.50
CA CYS A 150 1.99 -11.46 -5.97
C CYS A 150 2.38 -9.99 -5.82
N GLN A 151 3.55 -9.70 -5.25
CA GLN A 151 4.04 -8.33 -5.07
C GLN A 151 4.28 -7.62 -6.39
N THR A 152 4.84 -8.32 -7.36
CA THR A 152 5.07 -7.81 -8.72
C THR A 152 3.75 -7.46 -9.41
N LEU A 153 2.75 -8.33 -9.35
CA LEU A 153 1.44 -8.10 -9.96
C LEU A 153 0.73 -6.87 -9.36
N ILE A 154 0.79 -6.72 -8.03
CA ILE A 154 0.23 -5.52 -7.38
C ILE A 154 0.98 -4.26 -7.82
N SER A 155 2.30 -4.31 -7.86
CA SER A 155 3.12 -3.17 -8.25
C SER A 155 2.88 -2.74 -9.71
N ASP A 156 2.66 -3.70 -10.59
CA ASP A 156 2.56 -3.44 -12.04
C ASP A 156 1.13 -3.12 -12.50
N ASP A 157 0.12 -3.73 -11.87
CA ASP A 157 -1.27 -3.63 -12.32
C ASP A 157 -2.30 -3.45 -11.19
N GLY A 158 -1.88 -3.51 -9.93
CA GLY A 158 -2.80 -3.46 -8.78
C GLY A 158 -3.42 -2.09 -8.50
N GLY A 159 -3.02 -1.04 -9.22
CA GLY A 159 -3.58 0.31 -9.08
C GLY A 159 -3.15 1.07 -7.83
N SER A 160 -2.36 0.46 -6.94
CA SER A 160 -1.85 1.10 -5.73
C SER A 160 -0.51 1.79 -5.96
N ILE A 161 -0.41 3.08 -5.62
CA ILE A 161 0.86 3.80 -5.54
C ILE A 161 1.28 3.86 -4.08
N ILE A 162 2.36 3.17 -3.72
CA ILE A 162 2.86 3.05 -2.35
C ILE A 162 4.21 3.78 -2.26
N PRO A 163 4.20 5.07 -1.94
CA PRO A 163 5.41 5.90 -1.99
C PRO A 163 6.36 5.61 -0.82
N LEU A 164 5.85 5.13 0.30
CA LEU A 164 6.66 4.87 1.50
C LEU A 164 5.99 3.89 2.46
N PHE A 165 6.81 3.29 3.30
CA PHE A 165 6.40 2.61 4.53
C PHE A 165 6.84 3.46 5.72
N ASN A 166 5.88 3.86 6.54
CA ASN A 166 6.17 4.65 7.73
C ASN A 166 6.65 3.76 8.88
N SER A 167 7.56 4.28 9.70
CA SER A 167 8.00 3.59 10.90
C SER A 167 6.99 3.74 12.03
N TYR A 168 6.80 2.68 12.81
CA TYR A 168 6.15 2.80 14.11
C TYR A 168 7.09 3.53 15.06
N VAL A 169 6.63 4.62 15.64
CA VAL A 169 7.40 5.42 16.59
C VAL A 169 6.73 5.35 17.95
N SER A 170 7.47 4.87 18.94
CA SER A 170 6.99 4.79 20.32
C SER A 170 8.06 5.32 21.29
N ALA A 171 7.63 5.66 22.49
CA ALA A 171 8.50 6.04 23.57
C ALA A 171 8.06 5.34 24.87
N ASN A 172 9.02 4.91 25.65
CA ASN A 172 8.78 4.29 26.95
C ASN A 172 9.66 4.92 28.02
N SER A 173 9.25 4.76 29.27
CA SER A 173 10.07 5.17 30.41
C SER A 173 11.38 4.36 30.45
N LYS A 174 12.46 4.98 30.91
CA LYS A 174 13.74 4.30 31.17
C LYS A 174 13.65 3.19 32.25
N ALA A 175 12.56 3.17 33.01
CA ALA A 175 12.29 2.11 33.97
C ALA A 175 11.78 0.82 33.32
N ILE A 176 11.39 0.89 32.05
CA ILE A 176 10.91 -0.28 31.29
C ILE A 176 12.06 -0.76 30.42
N ALA A 177 12.40 -2.02 30.58
CA ALA A 177 13.39 -2.72 29.76
C ALA A 177 12.72 -3.62 28.73
N HIS A 178 13.40 -3.87 27.61
CA HIS A 178 12.95 -4.77 26.54
C HIS A 178 14.16 -5.28 25.75
N ASN A 179 13.99 -6.39 25.06
CA ASN A 179 14.93 -6.89 24.05
C ASN A 179 14.73 -6.18 22.70
N GLU A 180 15.23 -6.78 21.62
CA GLU A 180 14.99 -6.33 20.26
C GLU A 180 13.48 -6.22 19.98
N ILE A 181 13.07 -5.07 19.45
CA ILE A 181 11.66 -4.76 19.17
C ILE A 181 11.28 -5.35 17.83
N ALA A 182 10.17 -6.10 17.80
CA ALA A 182 9.61 -6.62 16.54
C ALA A 182 9.08 -5.48 15.65
N ALA A 183 9.49 -5.47 14.39
CA ALA A 183 9.18 -4.41 13.42
C ALA A 183 7.93 -4.65 12.57
N ASN A 184 7.30 -5.82 12.68
CA ASN A 184 6.18 -6.23 11.83
C ASN A 184 4.81 -5.68 12.28
N TRP A 185 4.72 -5.06 13.45
CA TRP A 185 3.55 -4.41 14.01
C TRP A 185 3.95 -3.39 15.08
N ASP A 186 3.06 -2.45 15.41
CA ASP A 186 3.30 -1.51 16.51
C ASP A 186 3.44 -2.22 17.88
N SER A 187 3.89 -1.49 18.90
CA SER A 187 3.98 -1.97 20.27
C SER A 187 4.69 -3.32 20.40
N ASP A 188 5.84 -3.47 19.72
CA ASP A 188 6.67 -4.68 19.72
C ASP A 188 5.93 -5.91 19.14
N GLY A 189 5.35 -5.75 17.94
CA GLY A 189 4.54 -6.79 17.32
C GLY A 189 3.22 -7.05 18.05
N ALA A 190 2.66 -6.03 18.70
CA ALA A 190 1.49 -6.10 19.59
C ALA A 190 1.70 -6.96 20.85
N LYS A 191 2.97 -7.15 21.29
CA LYS A 191 3.33 -8.04 22.40
C LYS A 191 4.15 -7.36 23.48
N CYS A 192 4.17 -6.04 23.56
CA CYS A 192 4.93 -5.32 24.58
C CYS A 192 4.59 -5.76 26.01
N VAL A 193 3.33 -6.06 26.30
CA VAL A 193 2.89 -6.54 27.63
C VAL A 193 3.45 -7.90 28.03
N GLU A 194 3.89 -8.70 27.06
CA GLU A 194 4.50 -10.02 27.28
C GLU A 194 6.03 -9.96 27.27
N ARG A 195 6.61 -8.97 26.60
CA ARG A 195 8.03 -8.92 26.24
C ARG A 195 8.82 -7.82 26.96
N TRP A 196 8.12 -6.87 27.57
CA TRP A 196 8.73 -5.76 28.29
C TRP A 196 8.57 -5.96 29.80
N TRP A 197 9.55 -5.50 30.59
CA TRP A 197 9.59 -5.70 32.03
C TRP A 197 10.14 -4.46 32.76
N PHE A 198 10.02 -4.43 34.11
CA PHE A 198 10.56 -3.43 35.00
C PHE A 198 11.85 -3.88 35.64
#